data_e3118e61b9ef1df7b8b1b0727eef7b16
#
_entry.id   e3118e61b9ef1df7b8b1b0727eef7b16
#
_cell.length_a   1.000
_cell.length_b   1.000
_cell.length_c   1.000
_cell.angle_alpha   90.00
_cell.angle_beta   90.00
_cell.angle_gamma   90.00
#
_symmetry.space_group_name_H-M   'P 1'
#
loop_
_entity.id
_entity.type
_entity.pdbx_description
1 polymer ?
#
loop_
_entity_poly.entity_id
_entity_poly.type
_entity_poly.pdbx_seq_one_letter_code
_entity_poly.pdbx_strand_id
1 'polypeptide(L)'
;FIRIQKMLDKPAFVGQPFVADVKLLDGKSLKLPADMKGKVVVVDFWASWCGPCRQFAKYLKKFYDKYKDKGVVVLGINMDTDKSAMDAYLKEHSDYTWLQSFSGKGWQDPTAMKYGIEGIPSVWVIGKDGNVVSDNARGDMEGIVDRALSAK
;
A
#
# COMPACT_ATOMS: atom_id res chain seq x y z
N PHE A 1 -8.10 -15.66 27.13
CA PHE A 1 -8.32 -16.88 26.34
C PHE A 1 -9.06 -16.60 25.03
N ILE A 2 -10.23 -15.98 25.11
CA ILE A 2 -11.00 -15.58 23.92
C ILE A 2 -10.20 -14.64 23.04
N ARG A 3 -9.43 -13.75 23.62
CA ARG A 3 -8.60 -12.78 22.93
C ARG A 3 -7.48 -13.47 22.11
N ILE A 4 -6.87 -14.50 22.69
CA ILE A 4 -5.85 -15.29 21.99
C ILE A 4 -6.47 -16.05 20.83
N GLN A 5 -7.67 -16.61 21.03
CA GLN A 5 -8.38 -17.33 19.96
C GLN A 5 -8.69 -16.41 18.77
N LYS A 6 -9.15 -15.18 19.01
CA LYS A 6 -9.38 -14.20 17.95
C LYS A 6 -8.11 -13.84 17.19
N MET A 7 -6.98 -13.77 17.88
CA MET A 7 -5.70 -13.50 17.23
C MET A 7 -5.27 -14.67 16.36
N LEU A 8 -5.49 -15.91 16.81
CA LEU A 8 -5.16 -17.11 16.05
C LEU A 8 -6.08 -17.31 14.84
N ASP A 9 -7.34 -16.86 14.95
CA ASP A 9 -8.33 -16.97 13.89
C ASP A 9 -8.18 -15.87 12.82
N LYS A 10 -7.33 -14.86 13.06
CA LYS A 10 -7.10 -13.80 12.10
C LYS A 10 -6.42 -14.35 10.85
N PRO A 11 -6.97 -14.08 9.64
CA PRO A 11 -6.37 -14.59 8.41
C PRO A 11 -4.90 -14.18 8.29
N ALA A 12 -4.07 -15.13 7.91
CA ALA A 12 -2.67 -14.86 7.58
C ALA A 12 -2.60 -14.52 6.10
N PHE A 13 -2.29 -13.27 5.78
CA PHE A 13 -2.21 -12.83 4.39
C PHE A 13 -0.84 -13.08 3.76
N VAL A 14 0.22 -13.18 4.57
CA VAL A 14 1.56 -13.45 4.07
C VAL A 14 1.59 -14.78 3.34
N GLY A 15 2.15 -14.79 2.14
CA GLY A 15 2.20 -15.97 1.28
C GLY A 15 0.99 -16.14 0.37
N GLN A 16 -0.06 -15.34 0.55
CA GLN A 16 -1.27 -15.39 -0.29
C GLN A 16 -1.22 -14.29 -1.35
N PRO A 17 -1.90 -14.49 -2.50
CA PRO A 17 -1.98 -13.42 -3.51
C PRO A 17 -2.63 -12.17 -2.92
N PHE A 18 -2.06 -11.00 -3.26
CA PHE A 18 -2.72 -9.72 -2.96
C PHE A 18 -3.63 -9.39 -4.13
N VAL A 19 -4.92 -9.48 -3.91
CA VAL A 19 -5.93 -9.29 -4.94
C VAL A 19 -6.64 -7.97 -4.70
N ALA A 20 -6.58 -7.08 -5.69
CA ALA A 20 -7.24 -5.78 -5.62
C ALA A 20 -7.57 -5.31 -7.03
N ASP A 21 -8.68 -4.62 -7.16
CA ASP A 21 -9.06 -3.92 -8.38
C ASP A 21 -9.31 -2.47 -7.97
N VAL A 22 -8.32 -1.62 -8.23
CA VAL A 22 -8.37 -0.23 -7.77
C VAL A 22 -8.44 0.72 -8.96
N LYS A 23 -9.08 1.87 -8.74
CA LYS A 23 -9.16 2.92 -9.74
C LYS A 23 -8.12 3.99 -9.41
N LEU A 24 -7.19 4.19 -10.34
CA LEU A 24 -6.15 5.20 -10.21
C LEU A 24 -6.72 6.60 -10.47
N LEU A 25 -5.99 7.63 -10.05
CA LEU A 25 -6.44 9.02 -10.18
C LEU A 25 -6.62 9.46 -11.64
N ASP A 26 -5.92 8.80 -12.58
CA ASP A 26 -6.08 9.06 -14.02
C ASP A 26 -7.29 8.36 -14.63
N GLY A 27 -8.07 7.64 -13.82
CA GLY A 27 -9.25 6.91 -14.26
C GLY A 27 -9.00 5.49 -14.74
N LYS A 28 -7.75 5.07 -14.85
CA LYS A 28 -7.42 3.71 -15.26
C LYS A 28 -7.62 2.74 -14.11
N SER A 29 -8.02 1.51 -14.43
CA SER A 29 -8.09 0.42 -13.46
C SER A 29 -6.74 -0.27 -13.35
N LEU A 30 -6.38 -0.64 -12.11
CA LEU A 30 -5.20 -1.46 -11.85
C LEU A 30 -5.65 -2.73 -11.13
N LYS A 31 -5.39 -3.87 -11.74
CA LYS A 31 -5.77 -5.18 -11.19
C LYS A 31 -4.54 -5.89 -10.67
N LEU A 32 -4.51 -6.15 -9.36
CA LEU A 32 -3.43 -6.91 -8.76
C LEU A 32 -3.91 -8.35 -8.51
N PRO A 33 -3.07 -9.33 -8.66
CA PRO A 33 -1.64 -9.24 -8.99
C PRO A 33 -1.32 -9.15 -10.48
N ALA A 34 -2.30 -9.33 -11.36
CA ALA A 34 -2.07 -9.56 -12.79
C ALA A 34 -1.25 -8.44 -13.46
N ASP A 35 -1.60 -7.17 -13.17
CA ASP A 35 -1.00 -6.04 -13.86
C ASP A 35 0.42 -5.71 -13.39
N MET A 36 0.86 -6.32 -12.28
CA MET A 36 2.16 -6.01 -11.67
C MET A 36 3.05 -7.24 -11.49
N LYS A 37 2.77 -8.34 -12.18
CA LYS A 37 3.63 -9.54 -12.14
C LYS A 37 5.05 -9.18 -12.57
N GLY A 38 6.03 -9.69 -11.82
CA GLY A 38 7.43 -9.40 -12.05
C GLY A 38 7.94 -8.15 -11.36
N LYS A 39 7.05 -7.34 -10.78
CA LYS A 39 7.39 -6.15 -10.02
C LYS A 39 7.17 -6.40 -8.54
N VAL A 40 7.99 -5.76 -7.70
CA VAL A 40 7.71 -5.68 -6.27
C VAL A 40 6.83 -4.46 -6.04
N VAL A 41 5.70 -4.64 -5.35
CA VAL A 41 4.75 -3.55 -5.11
C VAL A 41 4.72 -3.22 -3.62
N VAL A 42 4.92 -1.96 -3.31
CA VAL A 42 4.71 -1.42 -1.96
C VAL A 42 3.33 -0.78 -1.93
N VAL A 43 2.46 -1.27 -1.06
CA VAL A 43 1.10 -0.75 -0.92
C VAL A 43 1.04 0.05 0.39
N ASP A 44 0.65 1.31 0.28
CA ASP A 44 0.56 2.25 1.41
C ASP A 44 -0.89 2.69 1.59
N PHE A 45 -1.54 2.19 2.64
CA PHE A 45 -2.87 2.68 3.03
C PHE A 45 -2.69 3.94 3.87
N TRP A 46 -3.26 5.06 3.40
CA TRP A 46 -2.99 6.37 3.98
C TRP A 46 -4.18 7.31 3.83
N ALA A 47 -4.13 8.44 4.55
CA ALA A 47 -5.09 9.52 4.37
C ALA A 47 -4.41 10.87 4.63
N SER A 48 -4.93 11.92 4.02
CA SER A 48 -4.38 13.27 4.18
C SER A 48 -4.51 13.80 5.61
N TRP A 49 -5.54 13.35 6.34
CA TRP A 49 -5.78 13.75 7.74
C TRP A 49 -4.91 12.99 8.75
N CYS A 50 -4.16 12.00 8.29
CA CYS A 50 -3.38 11.13 9.16
C CYS A 50 -1.97 11.68 9.38
N GLY A 51 -1.68 12.17 10.57
CA GLY A 51 -0.36 12.72 10.91
C GLY A 51 0.78 11.74 10.69
N PRO A 52 0.73 10.52 11.25
CA PRO A 52 1.77 9.52 11.01
C PRO A 52 1.94 9.14 9.55
N CYS A 53 0.86 9.13 8.76
CA CYS A 53 0.94 8.88 7.32
C CYS A 53 1.75 9.98 6.61
N ARG A 54 1.56 11.22 7.01
CA ARG A 54 2.27 12.36 6.43
C ARG A 54 3.75 12.31 6.77
N GLN A 55 4.10 11.87 7.97
CA GLN A 55 5.50 11.66 8.36
C GLN A 55 6.13 10.52 7.56
N PHE A 56 5.41 9.41 7.44
CA PHE A 56 5.88 8.25 6.67
C PHE A 56 6.08 8.62 5.19
N ALA A 57 5.25 9.49 4.63
CA ALA A 57 5.35 9.89 3.22
C ALA A 57 6.71 10.53 2.89
N LYS A 58 7.31 11.22 3.84
CA LYS A 58 8.65 11.81 3.65
C LYS A 58 9.71 10.73 3.46
N TYR A 59 9.63 9.66 4.25
CA TYR A 59 10.48 8.49 4.09
C TYR A 59 10.17 7.76 2.78
N LEU A 60 8.89 7.62 2.47
CA LEU A 60 8.44 6.93 1.27
C LEU A 60 8.95 7.62 0.00
N LYS A 61 9.02 8.95 -0.01
CA LYS A 61 9.59 9.70 -1.12
C LYS A 61 11.05 9.35 -1.35
N LYS A 62 11.86 9.29 -0.29
CA LYS A 62 13.26 8.90 -0.39
C LYS A 62 13.39 7.46 -0.88
N PHE A 63 12.56 6.58 -0.34
CA PHE A 63 12.51 5.17 -0.77
C PHE A 63 12.15 5.08 -2.25
N TYR A 64 11.10 5.77 -2.67
CA TYR A 64 10.63 5.75 -4.05
C TYR A 64 11.71 6.21 -5.02
N ASP A 65 12.40 7.30 -4.72
CA ASP A 65 13.47 7.80 -5.56
C ASP A 65 14.62 6.80 -5.72
N LYS A 66 14.90 6.04 -4.65
CA LYS A 66 15.95 5.03 -4.67
C LYS A 66 15.55 3.77 -5.46
N TYR A 67 14.29 3.37 -5.39
CA TYR A 67 13.84 2.06 -5.88
C TYR A 67 13.00 2.09 -7.15
N LYS A 68 12.49 3.24 -7.59
CA LYS A 68 11.56 3.32 -8.73
C LYS A 68 12.12 2.73 -10.03
N ASP A 69 13.44 2.76 -10.22
CA ASP A 69 14.09 2.23 -11.40
C ASP A 69 14.63 0.81 -11.20
N LYS A 70 14.29 0.18 -10.07
CA LYS A 70 14.76 -1.17 -9.72
C LYS A 70 13.67 -2.24 -9.79
N GLY A 71 12.55 -1.93 -10.46
CA GLY A 71 11.44 -2.87 -10.56
C GLY A 71 10.50 -2.81 -9.36
N VAL A 72 10.47 -1.69 -8.65
CA VAL A 72 9.57 -1.46 -7.52
C VAL A 72 8.51 -0.43 -7.91
N VAL A 73 7.26 -0.78 -7.62
CA VAL A 73 6.11 0.11 -7.81
C VAL A 73 5.55 0.46 -6.44
N VAL A 74 5.23 1.73 -6.22
CA VAL A 74 4.55 2.17 -5.01
C VAL A 74 3.12 2.52 -5.37
N LEU A 75 2.17 1.97 -4.62
CA LEU A 75 0.74 2.23 -4.79
C LEU A 75 0.16 2.74 -3.47
N GLY A 76 -0.28 3.99 -3.46
CA GLY A 76 -1.03 4.52 -2.33
C GLY A 76 -2.52 4.17 -2.50
N ILE A 77 -3.12 3.61 -1.46
CA ILE A 77 -4.57 3.41 -1.40
C ILE A 77 -5.09 4.44 -0.39
N ASN A 78 -5.74 5.47 -0.92
CA ASN A 78 -6.18 6.60 -0.12
C ASN A 78 -7.47 6.29 0.63
N MET A 79 -7.49 6.63 1.91
CA MET A 79 -8.59 6.37 2.84
C MET A 79 -9.37 7.64 3.21
N ASP A 80 -9.17 8.74 2.47
CA ASP A 80 -10.01 9.93 2.64
C ASP A 80 -11.42 9.67 2.13
N THR A 81 -12.39 10.34 2.72
CA THR A 81 -13.75 10.41 2.16
C THR A 81 -13.95 11.69 1.34
N ASP A 82 -13.12 12.70 1.57
CA ASP A 82 -13.16 13.99 0.89
C ASP A 82 -12.04 14.06 -0.14
N LYS A 83 -12.43 13.99 -1.42
CA LYS A 83 -11.47 14.06 -2.51
C LYS A 83 -10.69 15.38 -2.52
N SER A 84 -11.35 16.49 -2.15
CA SER A 84 -10.68 17.80 -2.15
C SER A 84 -9.55 17.88 -1.13
N ALA A 85 -9.70 17.21 0.01
CA ALA A 85 -8.64 17.13 1.03
C ALA A 85 -7.43 16.35 0.51
N MET A 86 -7.68 15.20 -0.12
CA MET A 86 -6.61 14.43 -0.76
C MET A 86 -5.92 15.21 -1.85
N ASP A 87 -6.70 15.83 -2.75
CA ASP A 87 -6.16 16.60 -3.87
C ASP A 87 -5.29 17.78 -3.40
N ALA A 88 -5.73 18.47 -2.36
CA ALA A 88 -4.97 19.59 -1.79
C ALA A 88 -3.62 19.12 -1.24
N TYR A 89 -3.62 18.00 -0.52
CA TYR A 89 -2.38 17.42 0.01
C TYR A 89 -1.42 17.00 -1.11
N LEU A 90 -1.93 16.32 -2.12
CA LEU A 90 -1.10 15.85 -3.24
C LEU A 90 -0.57 17.01 -4.07
N LYS A 91 -1.33 18.11 -4.19
CA LYS A 91 -0.87 19.32 -4.86
C LYS A 91 0.30 19.96 -4.13
N GLU A 92 0.27 19.97 -2.79
CA GLU A 92 1.37 20.48 -1.97
C GLU A 92 2.61 19.58 -2.06
N HIS A 93 2.44 18.31 -2.44
CA HIS A 93 3.51 17.32 -2.56
C HIS A 93 3.56 16.78 -3.99
N SER A 94 3.67 17.68 -4.96
CA SER A 94 3.66 17.31 -6.38
C SER A 94 4.85 16.43 -6.80
N ASP A 95 5.87 16.33 -5.97
CA ASP A 95 7.01 15.42 -6.16
C ASP A 95 6.72 13.99 -5.68
N TYR A 96 5.58 13.75 -5.05
CA TYR A 96 5.12 12.40 -4.69
C TYR A 96 4.39 11.80 -5.90
N THR A 97 5.15 11.19 -6.81
CA THR A 97 4.65 10.83 -8.14
C THR A 97 4.29 9.35 -8.29
N TRP A 98 4.26 8.58 -7.20
CA TRP A 98 3.85 7.19 -7.27
C TRP A 98 2.34 7.05 -7.50
N LEU A 99 1.91 5.84 -7.81
CA LEU A 99 0.50 5.57 -8.12
C LEU A 99 -0.38 5.80 -6.90
N GLN A 100 -1.57 6.37 -7.14
CA GLN A 100 -2.56 6.61 -6.10
C GLN A 100 -3.93 6.14 -6.58
N SER A 101 -4.67 5.51 -5.67
CA SER A 101 -6.07 5.17 -5.90
C SER A 101 -6.96 5.87 -4.89
N PHE A 102 -8.21 6.13 -5.27
CA PHE A 102 -9.17 6.80 -4.43
C PHE A 102 -10.56 6.21 -4.65
N SER A 103 -11.18 5.68 -3.59
CA SER A 103 -12.56 5.19 -3.64
C SER A 103 -13.56 6.16 -3.02
N GLY A 104 -13.10 7.05 -2.14
CA GLY A 104 -13.94 7.96 -1.39
C GLY A 104 -14.72 7.30 -0.27
N LYS A 105 -14.42 6.05 0.05
CA LYS A 105 -15.18 5.27 1.05
C LYS A 105 -14.46 5.17 2.40
N GLY A 106 -13.29 5.80 2.55
CA GLY A 106 -12.56 5.79 3.81
C GLY A 106 -12.28 4.38 4.30
N TRP A 107 -12.62 4.10 5.55
CA TRP A 107 -12.43 2.77 6.14
C TRP A 107 -13.24 1.67 5.45
N GLN A 108 -14.23 2.04 4.63
CA GLN A 108 -15.04 1.11 3.85
C GLN A 108 -14.52 0.90 2.43
N ASP A 109 -13.31 1.39 2.15
CA ASP A 109 -12.64 1.08 0.89
C ASP A 109 -12.60 -0.44 0.70
N PRO A 110 -13.00 -0.97 -0.47
CA PRO A 110 -13.10 -2.42 -0.66
C PRO A 110 -11.80 -3.18 -0.40
N THR A 111 -10.68 -2.63 -0.81
CA THR A 111 -9.38 -3.27 -0.58
C THR A 111 -9.00 -3.20 0.90
N ALA A 112 -9.22 -2.06 1.54
CA ALA A 112 -8.95 -1.91 2.96
C ALA A 112 -9.80 -2.87 3.80
N MET A 113 -11.08 -3.03 3.45
CA MET A 113 -11.95 -3.98 4.15
C MET A 113 -11.49 -5.42 3.95
N LYS A 114 -11.15 -5.78 2.72
CA LYS A 114 -10.71 -7.13 2.40
C LYS A 114 -9.48 -7.54 3.21
N TYR A 115 -8.56 -6.63 3.40
CA TYR A 115 -7.30 -6.91 4.10
C TYR A 115 -7.30 -6.49 5.56
N GLY A 116 -8.48 -6.14 6.10
CA GLY A 116 -8.65 -5.90 7.52
C GLY A 116 -7.91 -4.68 8.05
N ILE A 117 -7.82 -3.62 7.25
CA ILE A 117 -7.10 -2.41 7.64
C ILE A 117 -7.89 -1.67 8.71
N GLU A 118 -7.34 -1.61 9.92
CA GLU A 118 -7.94 -0.97 11.09
C GLU A 118 -7.15 0.23 11.60
N GLY A 119 -5.96 0.44 11.05
CA GLY A 119 -5.09 1.56 11.40
C GLY A 119 -4.21 1.95 10.23
N ILE A 120 -3.84 3.21 10.15
CA ILE A 120 -2.97 3.74 9.12
C ILE A 120 -1.87 4.62 9.74
N PRO A 121 -0.68 4.70 9.10
CA PRO A 121 -0.35 4.04 7.85
C PRO A 121 -0.24 2.52 8.01
N SER A 122 -0.68 1.78 7.00
CA SER A 122 -0.48 0.34 6.91
C SER A 122 0.27 0.06 5.61
N VAL A 123 1.45 -0.54 5.72
CA VAL A 123 2.35 -0.68 4.58
C VAL A 123 2.62 -2.15 4.31
N TRP A 124 2.36 -2.55 3.08
CA TRP A 124 2.47 -3.94 2.63
C TRP A 124 3.51 -4.05 1.51
N VAL A 125 4.18 -5.18 1.43
CA VAL A 125 5.06 -5.50 0.31
C VAL A 125 4.55 -6.74 -0.38
N ILE A 126 4.39 -6.63 -1.70
CA ILE A 126 3.93 -7.71 -2.57
C ILE A 126 5.10 -8.12 -3.45
N GLY A 127 5.39 -9.42 -3.50
CA GLY A 127 6.51 -9.95 -4.28
C GLY A 127 6.24 -10.00 -5.77
N LYS A 128 7.25 -10.38 -6.52
CA LYS A 128 7.18 -10.49 -7.99
C LYS A 128 6.15 -11.52 -8.45
N ASP A 129 5.86 -12.51 -7.61
CA ASP A 129 4.86 -13.54 -7.90
C ASP A 129 3.43 -13.08 -7.57
N GLY A 130 3.26 -11.89 -7.02
CA GLY A 130 1.96 -11.35 -6.64
C GLY A 130 1.52 -11.72 -5.23
N ASN A 131 2.34 -12.46 -4.49
CA ASN A 131 2.00 -12.87 -3.12
C ASN A 131 2.49 -11.85 -2.09
N VAL A 132 1.75 -11.75 -0.98
CA VAL A 132 2.13 -10.86 0.11
C VAL A 132 3.42 -11.36 0.77
N VAL A 133 4.43 -10.50 0.79
CA VAL A 133 5.70 -10.76 1.48
C VAL A 133 5.63 -10.26 2.93
N SER A 134 5.03 -9.10 3.13
CA SER A 134 4.86 -8.51 4.46
C SER A 134 3.58 -7.70 4.50
N ASP A 135 2.84 -7.82 5.61
CA ASP A 135 1.66 -6.99 5.90
C ASP A 135 1.98 -5.89 6.94
N ASN A 136 3.24 -5.74 7.29
CA ASN A 136 3.71 -4.71 8.22
C ASN A 136 5.17 -4.36 7.91
N ALA A 137 5.36 -3.56 6.86
CA ALA A 137 6.70 -3.33 6.31
C ALA A 137 7.35 -2.02 6.78
N ARG A 138 6.68 -1.21 7.60
CA ARG A 138 7.18 0.12 7.97
C ARG A 138 8.54 0.11 8.65
N GLY A 139 8.82 -0.91 9.46
CA GLY A 139 10.03 -0.95 10.29
C GLY A 139 11.28 -1.38 9.54
N ASP A 140 11.15 -2.09 8.41
CA ASP A 140 12.31 -2.60 7.64
C ASP A 140 11.97 -2.70 6.15
N MET A 141 11.49 -1.60 5.58
CA MET A 141 11.00 -1.61 4.21
C MET A 141 12.08 -1.93 3.19
N GLU A 142 13.26 -1.33 3.32
CA GLU A 142 14.35 -1.60 2.37
C GLU A 142 14.82 -3.05 2.44
N GLY A 143 14.99 -3.60 3.64
CA GLY A 143 15.40 -4.99 3.79
C GLY A 143 14.39 -5.97 3.20
N ILE A 144 13.09 -5.74 3.46
CA ILE A 144 12.02 -6.57 2.94
C ILE A 144 11.97 -6.48 1.41
N VAL A 145 12.04 -5.27 0.86
CA VAL A 145 11.99 -5.05 -0.59
C VAL A 145 13.23 -5.64 -1.27
N ASP A 146 14.41 -5.47 -0.70
CA ASP A 146 15.64 -6.05 -1.27
C ASP A 146 15.55 -7.56 -1.38
N ARG A 147 15.03 -8.22 -0.33
CA ARG A 147 14.83 -9.68 -0.37
C ARG A 147 13.80 -10.09 -1.41
N ALA A 148 12.71 -9.34 -1.54
CA ALA A 148 11.68 -9.59 -2.54
C ALA A 148 12.22 -9.42 -3.97
N LEU A 149 13.07 -8.42 -4.20
CA LEU A 149 13.71 -8.20 -5.50
C LEU A 149 14.68 -9.33 -5.86
N SER A 150 15.34 -9.91 -4.87
CA SER A 150 16.28 -11.00 -5.09
C SER A 150 15.60 -12.36 -5.30
N ALA A 151 14.34 -12.49 -4.98
CA ALA A 151 13.59 -13.72 -5.17
C ALA A 151 13.36 -14.02 -6.66
N LYS A 152 13.38 -15.29 -7.03
CA LYS A 152 13.20 -15.73 -8.42
C LYS A 152 11.73 -15.84 -8.81
#